data_3e2f51bc5d69535aaf971b883da7cc9e
#
_entry.id   3e2f51bc5d69535aaf971b883da7cc9e
#
_cell.length_a   1.000
_cell.length_b   1.000
_cell.length_c   1.000
_cell.angle_alpha   90.00
_cell.angle_beta   90.00
_cell.angle_gamma   90.00
#
_symmetry.space_group_name_H-M   'P 1'
#
loop_
_entity.id
_entity.type
_entity.pdbx_description
1 polymer ?
#
loop_
_entity_poly.entity_id
_entity_poly.type
_entity_poly.pdbx_seq_one_letter_code
_entity_poly.pdbx_strand_id
1 'polypeptide(L)'
;MRSFRLTATPGSTLAIAIVLAACAGPTSPNPSASAAQSIDAPQAIAGTAIRPHLEALMEIATDNGGLRTAGTAGYEASVQYVAEQLREMGYSVEVPEFEMATYLELPGGTVGVDGGPTFETGDDFKAMIYSASGDLSAAVTPVGFANNESGGCAATDFDGFVEGTIALAPPGSCFRRQVVLNAVAAGAVALVVSYPQYAKGEPRRPTLLSPDGIDIPVLSATGELGDALQAAAEDGSQVHISVATQIGQAMVHNVIAESHGIAERVVMLGGHLDGVHDGPGINDNGSGPAALLEIARVLAEERPWARVRFAFWGGEEFGLLGSGAYVDGLEADGRAEIAAYLNFDMLGSPNYVPIVYDEPGAAAGSSKIADFLVAYLESVGVAPERMDLGGGSDHYFFTEARIPTGGLFSGATEIKTDAQADAYGGTAGEAMDACYHLACDTVERVNLDLVASFANAALAVTLAIAGGELELP
;
A
#
# COMPACT_ATOMS: atom_id res chain seq x y z
N MET A 1 -37.49 16.46 39.78
CA MET A 1 -37.75 16.65 41.22
C MET A 1 -36.49 16.25 42.01
N ARG A 2 -36.06 17.13 42.88
CA ARG A 2 -34.97 17.12 43.89
C ARG A 2 -33.57 17.39 43.34
N SER A 3 -33.26 18.68 43.35
CA SER A 3 -31.96 19.30 43.50
C SER A 3 -31.32 19.02 44.87
N PHE A 4 -30.01 18.81 44.92
CA PHE A 4 -29.24 19.04 46.12
C PHE A 4 -28.08 20.01 45.81
N ARG A 5 -28.14 21.16 46.43
CA ARG A 5 -27.03 22.11 46.54
C ARG A 5 -26.16 21.70 47.72
N LEU A 6 -24.85 21.79 47.56
CA LEU A 6 -23.92 21.79 48.70
C LEU A 6 -23.09 23.07 48.70
N THR A 7 -23.18 23.72 49.82
CA THR A 7 -22.57 24.99 50.20
C THR A 7 -21.11 24.82 50.60
N ALA A 8 -20.28 25.77 50.20
CA ALA A 8 -18.90 25.92 50.63
C ALA A 8 -18.82 26.62 52.00
N THR A 9 -17.86 26.19 52.86
CA THR A 9 -17.35 26.98 53.97
C THR A 9 -15.82 26.97 53.98
N PRO A 10 -15.15 28.07 54.29
CA PRO A 10 -13.70 28.20 54.32
C PRO A 10 -13.12 28.02 55.72
N GLY A 11 -11.89 27.56 55.86
CA GLY A 11 -11.24 27.55 57.14
C GLY A 11 -9.84 26.96 57.25
N SER A 12 -8.90 27.82 57.45
CA SER A 12 -7.69 27.71 58.28
C SER A 12 -6.42 27.08 57.70
N THR A 13 -5.49 27.95 57.36
CA THR A 13 -4.04 27.76 57.28
C THR A 13 -3.42 27.25 58.57
N LEU A 14 -2.66 26.16 58.46
CA LEU A 14 -1.70 25.79 59.54
C LEU A 14 -0.36 25.45 58.85
N ALA A 15 0.64 26.28 59.07
CA ALA A 15 2.02 26.05 58.69
C ALA A 15 2.69 25.08 59.66
N ILE A 16 3.19 23.96 59.14
CA ILE A 16 4.07 23.07 59.91
C ILE A 16 5.38 22.96 59.14
N ALA A 17 6.44 23.46 59.75
CA ALA A 17 7.81 23.25 59.32
C ALA A 17 8.21 21.80 59.59
N ILE A 18 8.64 21.07 58.60
CA ILE A 18 9.23 19.73 58.76
C ILE A 18 10.69 19.79 58.36
N VAL A 19 11.49 19.43 59.32
CA VAL A 19 12.95 19.25 59.27
C VAL A 19 13.30 18.11 58.32
N LEU A 20 14.17 18.38 57.35
CA LEU A 20 14.77 17.38 56.49
C LEU A 20 15.79 16.53 57.27
N ALA A 21 15.43 15.30 57.54
CA ALA A 21 16.37 14.26 57.91
C ALA A 21 16.65 13.41 56.65
N ALA A 22 17.87 13.48 56.11
CA ALA A 22 18.34 12.64 55.05
C ALA A 22 18.56 11.22 55.58
N CYS A 23 17.69 10.28 55.17
CA CYS A 23 17.96 8.86 55.26
C CYS A 23 18.22 8.34 53.82
N ALA A 24 19.47 7.98 53.54
CA ALA A 24 19.83 7.20 52.37
C ALA A 24 19.21 5.81 52.52
N GLY A 25 18.14 5.53 51.75
CA GLY A 25 17.59 4.20 51.57
C GLY A 25 18.31 3.48 50.40
N PRO A 26 18.37 2.15 50.41
CA PRO A 26 19.08 1.41 49.37
C PRO A 26 18.41 1.62 47.99
N THR A 27 19.21 1.96 47.01
CA THR A 27 18.85 2.00 45.59
C THR A 27 18.37 0.61 45.15
N SER A 28 17.07 0.49 44.88
CA SER A 28 16.55 -0.67 44.15
C SER A 28 17.25 -0.73 42.77
N PRO A 29 17.75 -1.88 42.35
CA PRO A 29 18.27 -1.99 41.02
C PRO A 29 17.14 -1.74 40.03
N ASN A 30 17.39 -0.82 39.09
CA ASN A 30 16.59 -0.64 37.88
C ASN A 30 16.36 -2.01 37.28
N PRO A 31 15.14 -2.41 36.86
CA PRO A 31 14.98 -3.64 36.10
C PRO A 31 15.89 -3.54 34.87
N SER A 32 16.87 -4.41 34.87
CA SER A 32 17.77 -4.57 33.73
C SER A 32 16.98 -4.55 32.44
N ALA A 33 17.41 -3.74 31.48
CA ALA A 33 17.08 -3.94 30.11
C ALA A 33 17.21 -5.44 29.82
N SER A 34 16.12 -6.08 29.43
CA SER A 34 16.13 -7.45 28.94
C SER A 34 17.28 -7.55 27.94
N ALA A 35 18.22 -8.45 28.22
CA ALA A 35 19.27 -8.71 27.25
C ALA A 35 18.60 -9.02 25.94
N ALA A 36 18.78 -8.17 24.94
CA ALA A 36 18.40 -8.48 23.57
C ALA A 36 19.10 -9.81 23.28
N GLN A 37 18.34 -10.89 23.17
CA GLN A 37 18.86 -12.14 22.65
C GLN A 37 19.46 -11.76 21.29
N SER A 38 20.75 -12.02 21.10
CA SER A 38 21.39 -11.82 19.82
C SER A 38 20.66 -12.71 18.84
N ILE A 39 19.84 -12.07 17.98
CA ILE A 39 19.16 -12.73 16.89
C ILE A 39 20.29 -13.10 15.93
N ASP A 40 20.76 -14.35 16.02
CA ASP A 40 21.82 -14.90 15.16
C ASP A 40 21.18 -15.25 13.80
N ALA A 41 20.67 -14.21 13.15
CA ALA A 41 19.97 -14.36 11.89
C ALA A 41 20.94 -14.16 10.73
N PRO A 42 20.92 -15.05 9.74
CA PRO A 42 21.82 -14.98 8.61
C PRO A 42 21.58 -13.68 7.81
N GLN A 43 22.64 -12.91 7.56
CA GLN A 43 22.67 -11.93 6.47
C GLN A 43 23.03 -12.68 5.18
N ALA A 44 22.13 -13.57 4.75
CA ALA A 44 22.38 -14.49 3.65
C ALA A 44 22.09 -13.88 2.29
N ILE A 45 21.29 -12.77 2.26
CA ILE A 45 20.81 -12.14 1.05
C ILE A 45 21.50 -10.79 0.87
N ALA A 46 22.13 -10.59 -0.29
CA ALA A 46 22.76 -9.34 -0.69
C ALA A 46 22.00 -8.70 -1.87
N GLY A 47 22.08 -7.39 -1.99
CA GLY A 47 21.44 -6.66 -3.11
C GLY A 47 21.89 -7.10 -4.49
N THR A 48 23.13 -7.61 -4.58
CA THR A 48 23.67 -8.21 -5.83
C THR A 48 22.97 -9.50 -6.26
N ALA A 49 22.33 -10.21 -5.34
CA ALA A 49 21.51 -11.39 -5.65
C ALA A 49 20.09 -11.00 -6.09
N ILE A 50 19.54 -9.93 -5.53
CA ILE A 50 18.21 -9.41 -5.84
C ILE A 50 18.17 -8.75 -7.23
N ARG A 51 19.21 -7.99 -7.59
CA ARG A 51 19.28 -7.22 -8.84
C ARG A 51 18.92 -8.02 -10.11
N PRO A 52 19.41 -9.25 -10.34
CA PRO A 52 19.06 -10.01 -11.55
C PRO A 52 17.57 -10.27 -11.71
N HIS A 53 16.82 -10.44 -10.60
CA HIS A 53 15.36 -10.61 -10.65
C HIS A 53 14.66 -9.32 -11.06
N LEU A 54 15.11 -8.16 -10.55
CA LEU A 54 14.59 -6.85 -10.96
C LEU A 54 14.89 -6.56 -12.44
N GLU A 55 16.10 -6.89 -12.91
CA GLU A 55 16.49 -6.75 -14.31
C GLU A 55 15.64 -7.64 -15.23
N ALA A 56 15.35 -8.88 -14.82
CA ALA A 56 14.47 -9.78 -15.56
C ALA A 56 13.02 -9.24 -15.66
N LEU A 57 12.46 -8.72 -14.54
CA LEU A 57 11.14 -8.11 -14.55
C LEU A 57 11.11 -6.83 -15.39
N MET A 58 12.18 -6.04 -15.40
CA MET A 58 12.31 -4.86 -16.25
C MET A 58 12.40 -5.24 -17.74
N GLU A 59 13.13 -6.31 -18.09
CA GLU A 59 13.21 -6.85 -19.46
C GLU A 59 11.81 -7.31 -19.91
N ILE A 60 11.10 -8.08 -19.07
CA ILE A 60 9.72 -8.49 -19.34
C ILE A 60 8.82 -7.29 -19.60
N ALA A 61 8.89 -6.26 -18.75
CA ALA A 61 8.11 -5.03 -18.99
C ALA A 61 8.47 -4.40 -20.34
N THR A 62 9.76 -4.24 -20.62
CA THR A 62 10.28 -3.63 -21.87
C THR A 62 9.77 -4.36 -23.11
N ASP A 63 9.82 -5.69 -23.12
CA ASP A 63 9.39 -6.53 -24.23
C ASP A 63 7.87 -6.54 -24.43
N ASN A 64 7.11 -6.08 -23.42
CA ASN A 64 5.66 -6.05 -23.40
C ASN A 64 5.08 -4.62 -23.31
N GLY A 65 5.72 -3.66 -23.98
CA GLY A 65 5.21 -2.29 -24.09
C GLY A 65 5.43 -1.43 -22.84
N GLY A 66 6.38 -1.81 -21.98
CA GLY A 66 6.74 -1.10 -20.75
C GLY A 66 5.89 -1.47 -19.54
N LEU A 67 5.11 -2.57 -19.60
CA LEU A 67 4.07 -2.88 -18.63
C LEU A 67 4.12 -4.33 -18.15
N ARG A 68 3.75 -4.54 -16.88
CA ARG A 68 3.49 -5.85 -16.25
C ARG A 68 2.11 -5.91 -15.60
N THR A 69 1.20 -5.11 -16.09
CA THR A 69 -0.16 -4.95 -15.56
C THR A 69 -0.97 -6.25 -15.67
N ALA A 70 -1.70 -6.61 -14.62
CA ALA A 70 -2.55 -7.79 -14.60
C ALA A 70 -3.51 -7.86 -15.80
N GLY A 71 -3.63 -9.04 -16.40
CA GLY A 71 -4.41 -9.26 -17.62
C GLY A 71 -3.68 -8.90 -18.93
N THR A 72 -2.37 -8.59 -18.87
CA THR A 72 -1.53 -8.32 -20.05
C THR A 72 -0.49 -9.42 -20.28
N ALA A 73 0.11 -9.44 -21.47
CA ALA A 73 1.19 -10.39 -21.81
C ALA A 73 2.42 -10.19 -20.90
N GLY A 74 2.73 -8.96 -20.46
CA GLY A 74 3.82 -8.68 -19.54
C GLY A 74 3.60 -9.29 -18.15
N TYR A 75 2.36 -9.27 -17.66
CA TYR A 75 2.02 -9.96 -16.43
C TYR A 75 2.19 -11.48 -16.56
N GLU A 76 1.64 -12.08 -17.61
CA GLU A 76 1.75 -13.52 -17.83
C GLU A 76 3.20 -13.99 -17.99
N ALA A 77 4.05 -13.17 -18.62
CA ALA A 77 5.49 -13.45 -18.68
C ALA A 77 6.15 -13.38 -17.29
N SER A 78 5.72 -12.44 -16.42
CA SER A 78 6.19 -12.36 -15.03
C SER A 78 5.76 -13.59 -14.22
N VAL A 79 4.51 -14.04 -14.37
CA VAL A 79 4.00 -15.30 -13.77
C VAL A 79 4.86 -16.49 -14.17
N GLN A 80 5.16 -16.64 -15.48
CA GLN A 80 5.99 -17.72 -15.99
C GLN A 80 7.40 -17.66 -15.40
N TYR A 81 8.03 -16.49 -15.41
CA TYR A 81 9.36 -16.29 -14.84
C TYR A 81 9.44 -16.72 -13.39
N VAL A 82 8.55 -16.22 -12.54
CA VAL A 82 8.53 -16.53 -11.10
C VAL A 82 8.25 -18.02 -10.86
N ALA A 83 7.29 -18.60 -11.58
CA ALA A 83 6.94 -20.01 -11.44
C ALA A 83 8.10 -20.93 -11.86
N GLU A 84 8.86 -20.57 -12.90
CA GLU A 84 10.05 -21.32 -13.35
C GLU A 84 11.16 -21.25 -12.28
N GLN A 85 11.49 -20.05 -11.78
CA GLN A 85 12.49 -19.90 -10.73
C GLN A 85 12.17 -20.78 -9.50
N LEU A 86 10.93 -20.77 -9.03
CA LEU A 86 10.52 -21.57 -7.87
C LEU A 86 10.56 -23.09 -8.14
N ARG A 87 10.19 -23.53 -9.35
CA ARG A 87 10.29 -24.94 -9.74
C ARG A 87 11.75 -25.41 -9.80
N GLU A 88 12.64 -24.57 -10.32
CA GLU A 88 14.09 -24.87 -10.35
C GLU A 88 14.69 -25.00 -8.95
N MET A 89 14.18 -24.23 -7.98
CA MET A 89 14.53 -24.35 -6.56
C MET A 89 13.91 -25.57 -5.87
N GLY A 90 13.01 -26.32 -6.55
CA GLY A 90 12.40 -27.55 -6.04
C GLY A 90 11.12 -27.34 -5.23
N TYR A 91 10.47 -26.19 -5.32
CA TYR A 91 9.15 -25.97 -4.71
C TYR A 91 8.02 -26.68 -5.49
N SER A 92 6.96 -27.05 -4.78
CA SER A 92 5.68 -27.40 -5.42
C SER A 92 4.99 -26.10 -5.85
N VAL A 93 4.78 -25.91 -7.14
CA VAL A 93 4.27 -24.63 -7.70
C VAL A 93 2.92 -24.86 -8.37
N GLU A 94 1.91 -24.15 -7.87
CA GLU A 94 0.58 -24.03 -8.45
C GLU A 94 0.41 -22.62 -9.05
N VAL A 95 -0.38 -22.52 -10.12
CA VAL A 95 -0.69 -21.25 -10.79
C VAL A 95 -2.21 -21.17 -10.93
N PRO A 96 -2.92 -20.91 -9.81
CA PRO A 96 -4.39 -20.80 -9.84
C PRO A 96 -4.83 -19.54 -10.60
N GLU A 97 -5.91 -19.70 -11.37
CA GLU A 97 -6.55 -18.61 -12.11
C GLU A 97 -7.77 -18.07 -11.37
N PHE A 98 -8.04 -16.79 -11.55
CA PHE A 98 -9.24 -16.12 -11.09
C PHE A 98 -9.71 -15.11 -12.16
N GLU A 99 -11.01 -14.84 -12.19
CA GLU A 99 -11.58 -13.84 -13.11
C GLU A 99 -11.53 -12.46 -12.47
N MET A 100 -11.08 -11.45 -13.23
CA MET A 100 -11.10 -10.06 -12.80
C MET A 100 -11.63 -9.12 -13.90
N ALA A 101 -12.20 -7.99 -13.49
CA ALA A 101 -12.48 -6.89 -14.39
C ALA A 101 -11.16 -6.22 -14.81
N THR A 102 -10.97 -6.02 -16.10
CA THR A 102 -9.84 -5.26 -16.65
C THR A 102 -10.27 -3.85 -16.99
N TYR A 103 -9.32 -2.95 -17.08
CA TYR A 103 -9.53 -1.54 -17.40
C TYR A 103 -8.48 -1.04 -18.38
N LEU A 104 -8.92 -0.19 -19.31
CA LEU A 104 -8.05 0.52 -20.23
C LEU A 104 -8.62 1.91 -20.49
N GLU A 105 -7.84 2.96 -20.28
CA GLU A 105 -8.13 4.30 -20.78
C GLU A 105 -7.62 4.42 -22.22
N LEU A 106 -8.45 4.89 -23.13
CA LEU A 106 -8.07 5.13 -24.50
C LEU A 106 -7.44 6.52 -24.63
N PRO A 107 -6.46 6.69 -25.55
CA PRO A 107 -5.78 7.98 -25.71
C PRO A 107 -6.69 9.08 -26.27
N GLY A 108 -6.33 10.33 -26.03
CA GLY A 108 -6.99 11.52 -26.58
C GLY A 108 -8.13 12.09 -25.70
N GLY A 109 -8.17 11.71 -24.43
CA GLY A 109 -9.08 12.33 -23.46
C GLY A 109 -8.74 13.81 -23.24
N THR A 110 -9.79 14.66 -23.05
CA THR A 110 -9.62 16.10 -22.82
C THR A 110 -10.59 16.62 -21.77
N VAL A 111 -10.16 17.68 -21.07
CA VAL A 111 -11.01 18.51 -20.21
C VAL A 111 -10.85 19.95 -20.67
N GLY A 112 -11.91 20.57 -21.19
CA GLY A 112 -11.91 21.95 -21.72
C GLY A 112 -12.79 22.86 -20.90
N VAL A 113 -12.33 24.05 -20.54
CA VAL A 113 -13.13 25.12 -19.92
C VAL A 113 -13.59 26.09 -21.02
N ASP A 114 -14.88 26.41 -21.08
CA ASP A 114 -15.43 27.33 -22.07
C ASP A 114 -14.75 28.71 -22.00
N GLY A 115 -14.11 29.10 -23.12
CA GLY A 115 -13.33 30.35 -23.18
C GLY A 115 -12.01 30.32 -22.43
N GLY A 116 -11.62 29.18 -21.90
CA GLY A 116 -10.42 28.95 -21.11
C GLY A 116 -9.47 27.89 -21.70
N PRO A 117 -8.62 27.29 -20.85
CA PRO A 117 -7.66 26.27 -21.27
C PRO A 117 -8.34 24.92 -21.59
N THR A 118 -7.59 24.10 -22.35
CA THR A 118 -7.87 22.68 -22.54
C THR A 118 -6.73 21.86 -21.96
N PHE A 119 -7.07 20.82 -21.24
CA PHE A 119 -6.18 19.88 -20.55
C PHE A 119 -6.24 18.52 -21.23
N GLU A 120 -5.14 17.78 -21.21
CA GLU A 120 -5.01 16.50 -21.93
C GLU A 120 -4.72 15.34 -20.97
N THR A 121 -5.28 14.17 -21.28
CA THR A 121 -4.97 12.94 -20.53
C THR A 121 -3.49 12.59 -20.61
N GLY A 122 -2.95 12.06 -19.50
CA GLY A 122 -1.53 11.74 -19.36
C GLY A 122 -0.71 12.90 -18.79
N ASP A 123 -0.97 14.12 -19.24
CA ASP A 123 -0.26 15.32 -18.77
C ASP A 123 -0.96 15.98 -17.57
N ASP A 124 -2.25 16.23 -17.69
CA ASP A 124 -2.99 17.06 -16.74
C ASP A 124 -3.96 16.23 -15.87
N PHE A 125 -4.39 15.08 -16.37
CA PHE A 125 -5.25 14.15 -15.65
C PHE A 125 -5.12 12.71 -16.17
N LYS A 126 -5.67 11.76 -15.40
CA LYS A 126 -5.92 10.39 -15.82
C LYS A 126 -7.32 9.97 -15.36
N ALA A 127 -8.00 9.18 -16.18
CA ALA A 127 -9.21 8.51 -15.72
C ALA A 127 -8.82 7.43 -14.71
N MET A 128 -9.47 7.40 -13.53
CA MET A 128 -9.21 6.41 -12.50
C MET A 128 -9.56 5.00 -12.99
N ILE A 129 -8.89 3.98 -12.49
CA ILE A 129 -9.22 2.58 -12.84
C ILE A 129 -10.68 2.32 -12.51
N TYR A 130 -11.43 1.79 -13.49
CA TYR A 130 -12.88 1.58 -13.49
C TYR A 130 -13.75 2.84 -13.67
N SER A 131 -13.18 3.97 -14.05
CA SER A 131 -13.96 5.12 -14.53
C SER A 131 -14.79 4.74 -15.75
N ALA A 132 -16.04 5.21 -15.82
CA ALA A 132 -16.82 5.11 -17.04
C ALA A 132 -16.32 6.08 -18.12
N SER A 133 -16.65 5.80 -19.39
CA SER A 133 -16.49 6.74 -20.49
C SER A 133 -17.50 7.89 -20.37
N GLY A 134 -17.17 9.06 -20.91
CA GLY A 134 -18.12 10.18 -21.03
C GLY A 134 -17.67 11.22 -22.04
N ASP A 135 -18.67 11.83 -22.65
CA ASP A 135 -18.55 13.02 -23.52
C ASP A 135 -19.69 13.96 -23.14
N LEU A 136 -19.38 14.95 -22.28
CA LEU A 136 -20.42 15.79 -21.66
C LEU A 136 -19.92 17.21 -21.41
N SER A 137 -20.87 18.15 -21.32
CA SER A 137 -20.60 19.52 -20.87
C SER A 137 -21.53 19.85 -19.69
N ALA A 138 -20.98 20.35 -18.60
CA ALA A 138 -21.74 20.75 -17.43
C ALA A 138 -21.01 21.85 -16.62
N ALA A 139 -21.74 22.52 -15.74
CA ALA A 139 -21.13 23.39 -14.74
C ALA A 139 -20.42 22.56 -13.66
N VAL A 140 -19.52 23.19 -12.92
CA VAL A 140 -18.77 22.55 -11.83
C VAL A 140 -19.38 22.93 -10.48
N THR A 141 -19.52 21.95 -9.59
CA THR A 141 -19.91 22.17 -8.18
C THR A 141 -18.80 21.63 -7.27
N PRO A 142 -18.07 22.49 -6.55
CA PRO A 142 -17.06 22.07 -5.58
C PRO A 142 -17.69 21.35 -4.38
N VAL A 143 -17.07 20.27 -3.91
CA VAL A 143 -17.52 19.40 -2.82
C VAL A 143 -16.37 19.14 -1.84
N GLY A 144 -16.64 19.20 -0.54
CA GLY A 144 -15.67 18.80 0.49
C GLY A 144 -14.50 19.74 0.74
N PHE A 145 -14.44 20.92 0.09
CA PHE A 145 -13.38 21.90 0.30
C PHE A 145 -13.47 22.66 1.63
N ALA A 146 -14.64 22.75 2.23
CA ALA A 146 -14.85 23.50 3.48
C ALA A 146 -14.23 22.83 4.71
N ASN A 147 -14.02 21.52 4.65
CA ASN A 147 -13.36 20.72 5.69
C ASN A 147 -12.29 19.88 4.99
N ASN A 148 -11.06 20.35 4.91
CA ASN A 148 -9.92 19.77 4.18
C ASN A 148 -9.65 18.27 4.43
N GLU A 149 -10.40 17.62 5.32
CA GLU A 149 -10.23 16.22 5.68
C GLU A 149 -11.30 15.28 5.12
N SER A 150 -12.47 15.80 4.66
CA SER A 150 -13.57 14.94 4.21
C SER A 150 -13.49 14.57 2.73
N GLY A 151 -13.12 15.51 1.85
CA GLY A 151 -12.90 15.25 0.42
C GLY A 151 -14.05 14.52 -0.30
N GLY A 152 -15.31 14.67 0.18
CA GLY A 152 -16.45 13.93 -0.36
C GLY A 152 -16.67 12.55 0.25
N CYS A 153 -15.94 12.18 1.32
CA CYS A 153 -16.08 10.90 2.00
C CYS A 153 -17.43 10.71 2.69
N ALA A 154 -18.02 11.77 3.21
CA ALA A 154 -19.35 11.71 3.82
C ALA A 154 -20.44 12.11 2.80
N ALA A 155 -21.58 11.43 2.82
CA ALA A 155 -22.71 11.81 1.99
C ALA A 155 -23.17 13.26 2.24
N THR A 156 -22.99 13.78 3.46
CA THR A 156 -23.28 15.18 3.84
C THR A 156 -22.34 16.20 3.20
N ASP A 157 -21.20 15.79 2.65
CA ASP A 157 -20.32 16.70 1.89
C ASP A 157 -20.98 17.16 0.59
N PHE A 158 -21.98 16.41 0.13
CA PHE A 158 -22.81 16.72 -1.05
C PHE A 158 -24.11 17.46 -0.69
N ASP A 159 -24.31 17.90 0.56
CA ASP A 159 -25.48 18.69 0.94
C ASP A 159 -25.47 20.01 0.14
N GLY A 160 -26.52 20.20 -0.67
CA GLY A 160 -26.65 21.36 -1.57
C GLY A 160 -25.93 21.21 -2.92
N PHE A 161 -25.39 20.02 -3.23
CA PHE A 161 -24.85 19.73 -4.56
C PHE A 161 -25.91 19.95 -5.65
N VAL A 162 -25.51 20.50 -6.78
CA VAL A 162 -26.41 20.74 -7.91
C VAL A 162 -26.41 19.52 -8.83
N GLU A 163 -27.50 18.78 -8.83
CA GLU A 163 -27.67 17.61 -9.72
C GLU A 163 -27.41 17.98 -11.19
N GLY A 164 -26.75 17.09 -11.92
CA GLY A 164 -26.39 17.30 -13.32
C GLY A 164 -25.10 18.12 -13.52
N THR A 165 -24.35 18.41 -12.47
CA THR A 165 -23.06 19.10 -12.56
C THR A 165 -21.88 18.15 -12.37
N ILE A 166 -20.67 18.61 -12.71
CA ILE A 166 -19.41 17.93 -12.42
C ILE A 166 -19.05 18.20 -10.96
N ALA A 167 -18.86 17.14 -10.18
CA ALA A 167 -18.34 17.27 -8.84
C ALA A 167 -16.81 17.49 -8.89
N LEU A 168 -16.31 18.52 -8.19
CA LEU A 168 -14.88 18.75 -7.97
C LEU A 168 -14.58 18.57 -6.49
N ALA A 169 -13.69 17.63 -6.13
CA ALA A 169 -13.32 17.34 -4.75
C ALA A 169 -11.80 17.38 -4.54
N PRO A 170 -11.30 17.75 -3.34
CA PRO A 170 -9.93 17.47 -2.95
C PRO A 170 -9.77 15.98 -2.60
N PRO A 171 -8.54 15.44 -2.45
CA PRO A 171 -8.34 14.09 -1.95
C PRO A 171 -8.87 13.97 -0.53
N GLY A 172 -9.67 12.93 -0.27
CA GLY A 172 -10.23 12.62 1.04
C GLY A 172 -9.42 11.54 1.79
N SER A 173 -9.78 11.31 3.05
CA SER A 173 -9.18 10.28 3.91
C SER A 173 -9.77 8.87 3.69
N CYS A 174 -10.86 8.73 2.94
CA CYS A 174 -11.50 7.45 2.63
C CYS A 174 -11.06 6.90 1.28
N PHE A 175 -11.41 5.64 1.00
CA PHE A 175 -11.25 5.07 -0.34
C PHE A 175 -12.02 5.90 -1.38
N ARG A 176 -11.40 6.16 -2.51
CA ARG A 176 -11.95 6.98 -3.61
C ARG A 176 -13.30 6.46 -4.11
N ARG A 177 -13.51 5.13 -4.05
CA ARG A 177 -14.80 4.51 -4.34
C ARG A 177 -15.94 5.10 -3.51
N GLN A 178 -15.73 5.40 -2.22
CA GLN A 178 -16.78 6.00 -1.39
C GLN A 178 -17.15 7.40 -1.89
N VAL A 179 -16.17 8.19 -2.29
CA VAL A 179 -16.39 9.54 -2.85
C VAL A 179 -17.21 9.47 -4.14
N VAL A 180 -16.84 8.52 -5.03
CA VAL A 180 -17.57 8.33 -6.30
C VAL A 180 -19.02 7.90 -6.07
N LEU A 181 -19.25 6.93 -5.18
CA LEU A 181 -20.62 6.48 -4.88
C LEU A 181 -21.46 7.59 -4.26
N ASN A 182 -20.89 8.45 -3.42
CA ASN A 182 -21.56 9.62 -2.89
C ASN A 182 -21.88 10.64 -4.01
N ALA A 183 -20.95 10.88 -4.94
CA ALA A 183 -21.14 11.76 -6.09
C ALA A 183 -22.27 11.25 -7.02
N VAL A 184 -22.25 9.96 -7.36
CA VAL A 184 -23.32 9.31 -8.15
C VAL A 184 -24.67 9.44 -7.44
N ALA A 185 -24.73 9.17 -6.15
CA ALA A 185 -25.96 9.29 -5.35
C ALA A 185 -26.48 10.74 -5.28
N ALA A 186 -25.60 11.74 -5.36
CA ALA A 186 -25.96 13.16 -5.42
C ALA A 186 -26.33 13.64 -6.82
N GLY A 187 -26.26 12.79 -7.85
CA GLY A 187 -26.60 13.13 -9.23
C GLY A 187 -25.48 13.86 -10.00
N ALA A 188 -24.23 13.68 -9.62
CA ALA A 188 -23.08 14.16 -10.39
C ALA A 188 -23.02 13.46 -11.76
N VAL A 189 -22.63 14.19 -12.81
CA VAL A 189 -22.43 13.62 -14.16
C VAL A 189 -20.96 13.28 -14.44
N ALA A 190 -20.04 13.77 -13.62
CA ALA A 190 -18.64 13.40 -13.56
C ALA A 190 -18.07 13.74 -12.18
N LEU A 191 -16.97 13.11 -11.79
CA LEU A 191 -16.18 13.48 -10.61
C LEU A 191 -14.75 13.77 -11.02
N VAL A 192 -14.20 14.90 -10.57
CA VAL A 192 -12.79 15.21 -10.67
C VAL A 192 -12.22 15.35 -9.26
N VAL A 193 -11.21 14.53 -8.93
CA VAL A 193 -10.45 14.66 -7.69
C VAL A 193 -9.15 15.39 -8.03
N SER A 194 -8.96 16.59 -7.47
CA SER A 194 -7.78 17.42 -7.70
C SER A 194 -6.72 17.13 -6.66
N TYR A 195 -5.53 16.76 -7.11
CA TYR A 195 -4.35 16.49 -6.29
C TYR A 195 -3.33 17.62 -6.47
N PRO A 196 -3.29 18.62 -5.56
CA PRO A 196 -2.40 19.78 -5.70
C PRO A 196 -0.91 19.42 -5.77
N GLN A 197 -0.53 18.25 -5.25
CA GLN A 197 0.85 17.75 -5.29
C GLN A 197 1.25 17.14 -6.64
N TYR A 198 0.31 16.83 -7.54
CA TYR A 198 0.64 16.30 -8.85
C TYR A 198 0.99 17.41 -9.82
N ALA A 199 2.21 17.34 -10.36
CA ALA A 199 2.67 18.23 -11.41
C ALA A 199 2.17 17.78 -12.78
N LYS A 200 2.24 18.67 -13.77
CA LYS A 200 1.99 18.35 -15.16
C LYS A 200 2.93 17.24 -15.64
N GLY A 201 2.38 16.24 -16.31
CA GLY A 201 3.08 15.03 -16.75
C GLY A 201 3.19 13.93 -15.69
N GLU A 202 2.70 14.18 -14.46
CA GLU A 202 2.83 13.25 -13.33
C GLU A 202 1.50 12.90 -12.63
N PRO A 203 0.31 13.02 -13.26
CA PRO A 203 -0.90 12.56 -12.59
C PRO A 203 -0.83 11.04 -12.36
N ARG A 204 -1.34 10.57 -11.23
CA ARG A 204 -1.45 9.14 -10.90
C ARG A 204 -2.82 8.62 -11.31
N ARG A 205 -2.93 7.29 -11.45
CA ARG A 205 -4.18 6.59 -11.79
C ARG A 205 -4.65 5.73 -10.61
N PRO A 206 -5.32 6.28 -9.60
CA PRO A 206 -5.84 5.48 -8.50
C PRO A 206 -6.94 4.51 -8.95
N THR A 207 -7.09 3.39 -8.21
CA THR A 207 -8.21 2.47 -8.42
C THR A 207 -9.47 2.88 -7.68
N LEU A 208 -10.62 2.53 -8.28
CA LEU A 208 -11.94 2.59 -7.67
C LEU A 208 -12.37 1.22 -7.11
N LEU A 209 -11.47 0.25 -7.07
CA LEU A 209 -11.59 -1.10 -6.53
C LEU A 209 -12.57 -2.03 -7.28
N SER A 210 -13.61 -1.51 -7.91
CA SER A 210 -14.61 -2.26 -8.67
C SER A 210 -15.36 -1.30 -9.60
N PRO A 211 -15.78 -1.75 -10.79
CA PRO A 211 -16.62 -0.95 -11.69
C PRO A 211 -18.08 -0.83 -11.22
N ASP A 212 -18.53 -1.62 -10.25
CA ASP A 212 -19.92 -1.72 -9.86
C ASP A 212 -20.47 -0.39 -9.31
N GLY A 213 -21.56 0.10 -9.91
CA GLY A 213 -22.21 1.35 -9.51
C GLY A 213 -21.47 2.62 -9.96
N ILE A 214 -20.50 2.50 -10.87
CA ILE A 214 -19.74 3.62 -11.43
C ILE A 214 -20.13 3.76 -12.91
N ASP A 215 -21.00 4.73 -13.19
CA ASP A 215 -21.57 5.02 -14.50
C ASP A 215 -21.21 6.44 -15.01
N ILE A 216 -20.33 7.13 -14.32
CA ILE A 216 -19.85 8.48 -14.65
C ILE A 216 -18.31 8.48 -14.85
N PRO A 217 -17.77 9.43 -15.64
CA PRO A 217 -16.33 9.69 -15.67
C PRO A 217 -15.79 10.11 -14.31
N VAL A 218 -14.65 9.51 -13.92
CA VAL A 218 -13.95 9.79 -12.65
C VAL A 218 -12.49 10.06 -12.95
N LEU A 219 -12.02 11.28 -12.70
CA LEU A 219 -10.70 11.76 -13.07
C LEU A 219 -9.85 12.04 -11.84
N SER A 220 -8.59 11.67 -11.92
CA SER A 220 -7.51 12.12 -11.05
C SER A 220 -6.79 13.25 -11.76
N ALA A 221 -6.76 14.44 -11.18
CA ALA A 221 -6.30 15.67 -11.84
C ALA A 221 -5.13 16.32 -11.11
N THR A 222 -4.27 17.00 -11.87
CA THR A 222 -3.24 17.91 -11.33
C THR A 222 -3.85 19.10 -10.60
N GLY A 223 -3.04 19.79 -9.79
CA GLY A 223 -3.47 21.03 -9.15
C GLY A 223 -3.88 22.10 -10.15
N GLU A 224 -3.17 22.23 -11.28
CA GLU A 224 -3.47 23.23 -12.33
C GLU A 224 -4.87 23.02 -12.92
N LEU A 225 -5.23 21.79 -13.25
CA LEU A 225 -6.59 21.48 -13.70
C LEU A 225 -7.62 21.73 -12.59
N GLY A 226 -7.32 21.36 -11.35
CA GLY A 226 -8.19 21.62 -10.21
C GLY A 226 -8.49 23.10 -10.01
N ASP A 227 -7.48 23.96 -10.08
CA ASP A 227 -7.60 25.42 -9.96
C ASP A 227 -8.45 26.00 -11.10
N ALA A 228 -8.26 25.51 -12.33
CA ALA A 228 -9.06 25.96 -13.48
C ALA A 228 -10.53 25.58 -13.32
N LEU A 229 -10.83 24.39 -12.80
CA LEU A 229 -12.20 23.93 -12.53
C LEU A 229 -12.83 24.72 -11.38
N GLN A 230 -12.07 25.07 -10.36
CA GLN A 230 -12.55 25.93 -9.28
C GLN A 230 -12.90 27.33 -9.77
N ALA A 231 -12.05 27.93 -10.63
CA ALA A 231 -12.36 29.20 -11.27
C ALA A 231 -13.62 29.11 -12.15
N ALA A 232 -13.80 28.03 -12.92
CA ALA A 232 -15.00 27.80 -13.71
C ALA A 232 -16.27 27.70 -12.85
N ALA A 233 -16.17 27.08 -11.65
CA ALA A 233 -17.27 27.03 -10.70
C ALA A 233 -17.65 28.42 -10.17
N GLU A 234 -16.68 29.32 -9.97
CA GLU A 234 -16.89 30.70 -9.47
C GLU A 234 -17.53 31.62 -10.51
N ASP A 235 -17.11 31.50 -11.77
CA ASP A 235 -17.61 32.37 -12.86
C ASP A 235 -18.78 31.78 -13.66
N GLY A 236 -19.12 30.51 -13.41
CA GLY A 236 -20.24 29.80 -14.04
C GLY A 236 -19.94 29.27 -15.44
N SER A 237 -18.68 29.18 -15.82
CA SER A 237 -18.26 28.61 -17.09
C SER A 237 -18.61 27.11 -17.19
N GLN A 238 -18.96 26.66 -18.41
CA GLN A 238 -19.18 25.24 -18.67
C GLN A 238 -17.84 24.54 -18.85
N VAL A 239 -17.79 23.27 -18.44
CA VAL A 239 -16.62 22.39 -18.62
C VAL A 239 -17.04 21.21 -19.47
N HIS A 240 -16.28 20.95 -20.53
CA HIS A 240 -16.43 19.78 -21.39
C HIS A 240 -15.43 18.70 -20.99
N ILE A 241 -15.90 17.51 -20.63
CA ILE A 241 -15.10 16.32 -20.37
C ILE A 241 -15.35 15.31 -21.48
N SER A 242 -14.27 14.87 -22.14
CA SER A 242 -14.30 13.78 -23.13
C SER A 242 -13.24 12.76 -22.74
N VAL A 243 -13.67 11.58 -22.28
CA VAL A 243 -12.80 10.45 -21.94
C VAL A 243 -13.42 9.15 -22.43
N ALA A 244 -12.58 8.26 -22.94
CA ALA A 244 -12.99 6.94 -23.40
C ALA A 244 -12.23 5.87 -22.62
N THR A 245 -12.98 4.94 -22.05
CA THR A 245 -12.45 3.81 -21.28
C THR A 245 -13.06 2.50 -21.75
N GLN A 246 -12.38 1.40 -21.49
CA GLN A 246 -12.87 0.06 -21.75
C GLN A 246 -12.75 -0.76 -20.47
N ILE A 247 -13.85 -1.38 -20.06
CA ILE A 247 -13.88 -2.35 -18.98
C ILE A 247 -14.18 -3.72 -19.61
N GLY A 248 -13.32 -4.68 -19.35
CA GLY A 248 -13.44 -6.05 -19.87
C GLY A 248 -13.36 -7.06 -18.72
N GLN A 249 -13.15 -8.33 -19.09
CA GLN A 249 -12.88 -9.42 -18.16
C GLN A 249 -11.66 -10.19 -18.65
N ALA A 250 -10.82 -10.64 -17.73
CA ALA A 250 -9.70 -11.53 -18.03
C ALA A 250 -9.56 -12.60 -16.94
N MET A 251 -9.04 -13.76 -17.32
CA MET A 251 -8.48 -14.73 -16.38
C MET A 251 -7.06 -14.29 -16.06
N VAL A 252 -6.76 -14.17 -14.79
CA VAL A 252 -5.45 -13.74 -14.27
C VAL A 252 -4.96 -14.79 -13.27
N HIS A 253 -3.65 -14.91 -13.12
CA HIS A 253 -3.05 -15.96 -12.33
C HIS A 253 -2.36 -15.42 -11.08
N ASN A 254 -2.48 -16.15 -9.97
CA ASN A 254 -1.52 -16.06 -8.86
C ASN A 254 -0.43 -17.13 -9.06
N VAL A 255 0.73 -16.94 -8.42
CA VAL A 255 1.72 -18.03 -8.28
C VAL A 255 1.80 -18.40 -6.80
N ILE A 256 1.55 -19.66 -6.49
CA ILE A 256 1.63 -20.20 -5.13
C ILE A 256 2.69 -21.31 -5.12
N ALA A 257 3.69 -21.18 -4.27
CA ALA A 257 4.74 -22.18 -4.14
C ALA A 257 4.91 -22.61 -2.69
N GLU A 258 4.98 -23.93 -2.44
CA GLU A 258 5.15 -24.45 -1.08
C GLU A 258 6.39 -25.34 -0.98
N SER A 259 7.13 -25.18 0.11
CA SER A 259 8.27 -26.02 0.45
C SER A 259 7.78 -27.40 0.94
N HIS A 260 8.65 -28.39 0.91
CA HIS A 260 8.39 -29.75 1.42
C HIS A 260 8.63 -29.89 2.94
N GLY A 261 8.57 -28.79 3.69
CA GLY A 261 8.78 -28.77 5.13
C GLY A 261 7.73 -29.59 5.91
N ILE A 262 8.06 -29.96 7.14
CA ILE A 262 7.28 -30.92 7.95
C ILE A 262 6.45 -30.27 9.08
N ALA A 263 6.47 -28.95 9.21
CA ALA A 263 5.68 -28.24 10.23
C ALA A 263 4.18 -28.38 9.96
N GLU A 264 3.36 -28.45 11.03
CA GLU A 264 1.90 -28.53 10.91
C GLU A 264 1.30 -27.26 10.30
N ARG A 265 1.82 -26.09 10.70
CA ARG A 265 1.38 -24.79 10.19
C ARG A 265 2.41 -24.21 9.21
N VAL A 266 1.93 -23.47 8.24
CA VAL A 266 2.74 -22.84 7.21
C VAL A 266 2.96 -21.36 7.51
N VAL A 267 4.18 -20.87 7.37
CA VAL A 267 4.46 -19.43 7.30
C VAL A 267 4.30 -19.00 5.85
N MET A 268 3.44 -18.03 5.60
CA MET A 268 3.18 -17.56 4.25
C MET A 268 3.80 -16.19 4.02
N LEU A 269 4.53 -16.03 2.92
CA LEU A 269 5.14 -14.78 2.47
C LEU A 269 4.55 -14.41 1.12
N GLY A 270 4.19 -13.14 0.92
CA GLY A 270 3.62 -12.74 -0.35
C GLY A 270 3.90 -11.28 -0.70
N GLY A 271 3.65 -10.97 -1.96
CA GLY A 271 3.65 -9.64 -2.54
C GLY A 271 3.05 -9.71 -3.93
N HIS A 272 2.51 -8.60 -4.41
CA HIS A 272 1.96 -8.62 -5.75
C HIS A 272 3.03 -8.63 -6.83
N LEU A 273 2.67 -9.13 -8.00
CA LEU A 273 3.56 -9.33 -9.12
C LEU A 273 3.17 -8.42 -10.31
N ASP A 274 1.95 -7.91 -10.32
CA ASP A 274 1.53 -6.94 -11.32
C ASP A 274 2.07 -5.53 -10.99
N GLY A 275 2.02 -4.67 -11.96
CA GLY A 275 2.26 -3.23 -11.82
C GLY A 275 1.16 -2.45 -12.52
N VAL A 276 1.22 -1.14 -12.39
CA VAL A 276 0.26 -0.20 -12.99
C VAL A 276 0.34 -0.14 -14.53
N HIS A 277 -0.65 0.52 -15.17
CA HIS A 277 -0.66 0.79 -16.62
C HIS A 277 0.34 1.88 -17.04
N ASP A 278 0.96 2.58 -16.10
CA ASP A 278 1.70 3.81 -16.36
C ASP A 278 3.21 3.65 -16.19
N GLY A 279 3.69 2.41 -15.95
CA GLY A 279 5.12 2.14 -15.77
C GLY A 279 5.47 0.66 -15.62
N PRO A 280 6.78 0.35 -15.56
CA PRO A 280 7.25 -1.03 -15.47
C PRO A 280 7.03 -1.66 -14.08
N GLY A 281 6.80 -0.84 -13.02
CA GLY A 281 6.52 -1.33 -11.67
C GLY A 281 7.67 -2.12 -11.05
N ILE A 282 8.88 -1.55 -10.97
CA ILE A 282 10.06 -2.29 -10.52
C ILE A 282 10.27 -2.16 -9.02
N ASN A 283 10.03 -1.00 -8.43
CA ASN A 283 9.91 -0.90 -6.99
C ASN A 283 8.50 -1.33 -6.54
N ASP A 284 7.47 -0.92 -7.28
CA ASP A 284 6.06 -1.21 -7.03
C ASP A 284 5.45 -2.13 -8.12
N ASN A 285 5.38 -3.48 -7.98
CA ASN A 285 6.12 -4.24 -6.98
C ASN A 285 6.97 -5.34 -7.66
N GLY A 286 8.11 -4.95 -8.18
CA GLY A 286 9.17 -5.90 -8.55
C GLY A 286 10.08 -6.21 -7.35
N SER A 287 10.23 -5.25 -6.40
CA SER A 287 11.15 -5.36 -5.27
C SER A 287 10.74 -6.45 -4.28
N GLY A 288 9.46 -6.57 -3.95
CA GLY A 288 8.91 -7.63 -3.11
C GLY A 288 9.12 -9.02 -3.73
N PRO A 289 8.62 -9.31 -4.95
CA PRO A 289 8.87 -10.56 -5.66
C PRO A 289 10.35 -10.94 -5.78
N ALA A 290 11.23 -9.98 -6.07
CA ALA A 290 12.67 -10.24 -6.14
C ALA A 290 13.26 -10.66 -4.79
N ALA A 291 12.84 -10.01 -3.71
CA ALA A 291 13.22 -10.40 -2.34
C ALA A 291 12.68 -11.78 -1.98
N LEU A 292 11.42 -12.08 -2.32
CA LEU A 292 10.79 -13.38 -2.07
C LEU A 292 11.49 -14.52 -2.79
N LEU A 293 11.93 -14.34 -4.04
CA LEU A 293 12.69 -15.33 -4.78
C LEU A 293 14.05 -15.64 -4.11
N GLU A 294 14.75 -14.64 -3.60
CA GLU A 294 16.00 -14.86 -2.89
C GLU A 294 15.80 -15.49 -1.50
N ILE A 295 14.72 -15.15 -0.78
CA ILE A 295 14.34 -15.86 0.44
C ILE A 295 14.04 -17.33 0.12
N ALA A 296 13.31 -17.62 -0.95
CA ALA A 296 12.98 -18.96 -1.38
C ALA A 296 14.24 -19.76 -1.70
N ARG A 297 15.20 -19.17 -2.40
CA ARG A 297 16.50 -19.82 -2.70
C ARG A 297 17.25 -20.21 -1.42
N VAL A 298 17.39 -19.29 -0.49
CA VAL A 298 18.11 -19.57 0.79
C VAL A 298 17.39 -20.64 1.60
N LEU A 299 16.07 -20.61 1.67
CA LEU A 299 15.29 -21.61 2.42
C LEU A 299 15.39 -22.99 1.78
N ALA A 300 15.37 -23.11 0.46
CA ALA A 300 15.52 -24.38 -0.25
C ALA A 300 16.88 -25.01 0.00
N GLU A 301 17.95 -24.22 -0.02
CA GLU A 301 19.32 -24.69 0.14
C GLU A 301 19.68 -25.01 1.60
N GLU A 302 19.26 -24.14 2.55
CA GLU A 302 19.77 -24.17 3.92
C GLU A 302 18.78 -24.68 4.96
N ARG A 303 17.48 -24.59 4.69
CA ARG A 303 16.40 -24.84 5.67
C ARG A 303 15.23 -25.67 5.12
N PRO A 304 15.47 -26.82 4.50
CA PRO A 304 14.41 -27.62 3.86
C PRO A 304 13.35 -28.16 4.84
N TRP A 305 13.55 -28.05 6.16
CA TRP A 305 12.62 -28.44 7.19
C TRP A 305 11.48 -27.43 7.42
N ALA A 306 11.72 -26.16 7.09
CA ALA A 306 10.71 -25.10 7.26
C ALA A 306 9.58 -25.28 6.25
N ARG A 307 8.34 -25.27 6.72
CA ARG A 307 7.16 -25.26 5.85
C ARG A 307 6.77 -23.82 5.56
N VAL A 308 7.09 -23.37 4.36
CA VAL A 308 6.89 -22.00 3.91
C VAL A 308 6.11 -22.02 2.61
N ARG A 309 5.14 -21.11 2.49
CA ARG A 309 4.35 -20.87 1.28
C ARG A 309 4.66 -19.48 0.77
N PHE A 310 5.07 -19.38 -0.49
CA PHE A 310 5.26 -18.13 -1.20
C PHE A 310 4.05 -17.86 -2.07
N ALA A 311 3.62 -16.59 -2.12
CA ALA A 311 2.54 -16.14 -2.97
C ALA A 311 2.94 -14.89 -3.75
N PHE A 312 2.64 -14.89 -5.04
CA PHE A 312 2.82 -13.76 -5.92
C PHE A 312 1.46 -13.44 -6.52
N TRP A 313 0.92 -12.32 -6.09
CA TRP A 313 -0.47 -11.97 -6.36
C TRP A 313 -0.62 -11.22 -7.68
N GLY A 314 -1.77 -11.41 -8.35
CA GLY A 314 -2.17 -10.64 -9.52
C GLY A 314 -3.32 -9.71 -9.21
N GLY A 315 -3.33 -8.54 -9.86
CA GLY A 315 -4.43 -7.60 -9.75
C GLY A 315 -4.53 -6.87 -8.41
N GLU A 316 -3.41 -6.70 -7.73
CA GLU A 316 -3.31 -5.84 -6.54
C GLU A 316 -3.71 -4.42 -6.89
N GLU A 317 -3.14 -3.88 -7.96
CA GLU A 317 -3.32 -2.52 -8.49
C GLU A 317 -4.78 -2.22 -8.89
N PHE A 318 -5.56 -3.26 -9.09
CA PHE A 318 -6.99 -3.18 -9.40
C PHE A 318 -7.89 -3.26 -8.15
N GLY A 319 -7.33 -3.58 -6.99
CA GLY A 319 -8.05 -3.66 -5.73
C GLY A 319 -7.84 -4.96 -4.97
N LEU A 320 -6.61 -5.45 -4.86
CA LEU A 320 -6.18 -6.63 -4.08
C LEU A 320 -6.85 -7.93 -4.55
N LEU A 321 -7.10 -8.07 -5.87
CA LEU A 321 -8.03 -9.09 -6.37
C LEU A 321 -7.49 -10.51 -6.21
N GLY A 322 -6.18 -10.72 -6.41
CA GLY A 322 -5.56 -12.03 -6.33
C GLY A 322 -5.45 -12.57 -4.91
N SER A 323 -5.03 -11.75 -3.95
CA SER A 323 -5.00 -12.12 -2.54
C SER A 323 -6.40 -12.31 -1.97
N GLY A 324 -7.36 -11.46 -2.39
CA GLY A 324 -8.78 -11.60 -2.06
C GLY A 324 -9.34 -12.93 -2.53
N ALA A 325 -9.16 -13.26 -3.81
CA ALA A 325 -9.63 -14.54 -4.38
C ALA A 325 -9.04 -15.76 -3.66
N TYR A 326 -7.76 -15.68 -3.28
CA TYR A 326 -7.10 -16.73 -2.52
C TYR A 326 -7.72 -16.91 -1.12
N VAL A 327 -7.85 -15.83 -0.35
CA VAL A 327 -8.38 -15.88 1.03
C VAL A 327 -9.86 -16.28 1.06
N ASP A 328 -10.65 -15.78 0.11
CA ASP A 328 -12.08 -16.16 -0.03
C ASP A 328 -12.26 -17.64 -0.37
N GLY A 329 -11.32 -18.22 -1.12
CA GLY A 329 -11.29 -19.64 -1.44
C GLY A 329 -10.86 -20.55 -0.29
N LEU A 330 -10.31 -20.01 0.80
CA LEU A 330 -9.87 -20.80 1.96
C LEU A 330 -11.06 -21.26 2.83
N GLU A 331 -11.14 -22.56 3.07
CA GLU A 331 -12.00 -23.11 4.13
C GLU A 331 -11.39 -22.86 5.53
N ALA A 332 -12.15 -23.16 6.58
CA ALA A 332 -11.71 -22.93 7.96
C ALA A 332 -10.39 -23.65 8.30
N ASP A 333 -10.21 -24.87 7.82
CA ASP A 333 -8.99 -25.64 8.05
C ASP A 333 -7.79 -25.03 7.30
N GLY A 334 -8.00 -24.56 6.07
CA GLY A 334 -6.97 -23.87 5.29
C GLY A 334 -6.52 -22.56 5.94
N ARG A 335 -7.45 -21.80 6.54
CA ARG A 335 -7.11 -20.59 7.31
C ARG A 335 -6.33 -20.93 8.58
N ALA A 336 -6.71 -21.99 9.30
CA ALA A 336 -6.04 -22.43 10.52
C ALA A 336 -4.63 -22.98 10.24
N GLU A 337 -4.37 -23.48 9.04
CA GLU A 337 -3.07 -23.95 8.60
C GLU A 337 -2.04 -22.82 8.51
N ILE A 338 -2.46 -21.58 8.18
CA ILE A 338 -1.56 -20.45 8.04
C ILE A 338 -1.20 -19.89 9.42
N ALA A 339 0.06 -19.99 9.80
CA ALA A 339 0.59 -19.46 11.05
C ALA A 339 0.65 -17.94 11.06
N ALA A 340 1.10 -17.38 9.94
CA ALA A 340 1.21 -15.95 9.69
C ALA A 340 1.28 -15.68 8.18
N TYR A 341 0.86 -14.49 7.76
CA TYR A 341 1.10 -13.92 6.44
C TYR A 341 2.02 -12.70 6.55
N LEU A 342 3.09 -12.69 5.79
CA LEU A 342 4.06 -11.61 5.72
C LEU A 342 3.99 -10.96 4.34
N ASN A 343 3.72 -9.66 4.29
CA ASN A 343 3.55 -8.90 3.05
C ASN A 343 4.79 -8.08 2.69
N PHE A 344 5.16 -8.09 1.42
CA PHE A 344 6.34 -7.38 0.92
C PHE A 344 5.97 -6.60 -0.33
N ASP A 345 5.89 -5.29 -0.15
CA ASP A 345 5.45 -4.35 -1.16
C ASP A 345 6.29 -3.08 -1.05
N MET A 346 6.89 -2.65 -2.16
CA MET A 346 7.76 -1.47 -2.24
C MET A 346 8.89 -1.48 -1.19
N LEU A 347 9.86 -2.37 -1.36
CA LEU A 347 10.96 -2.56 -0.40
C LEU A 347 12.17 -1.66 -0.66
N GLY A 348 12.21 -0.91 -1.77
CA GLY A 348 13.42 -0.25 -2.26
C GLY A 348 13.25 1.22 -2.67
N SER A 349 12.38 1.98 -2.05
CA SER A 349 12.15 3.39 -2.39
C SER A 349 13.43 4.23 -2.27
N PRO A 350 13.73 5.13 -3.22
CA PRO A 350 15.02 5.84 -3.23
C PRO A 350 15.18 6.87 -2.10
N ASN A 351 14.08 7.48 -1.68
CA ASN A 351 14.03 8.43 -0.56
C ASN A 351 13.35 7.80 0.66
N TYR A 352 13.68 6.56 0.96
CA TYR A 352 12.99 5.66 1.88
C TYR A 352 12.91 6.13 3.33
N VAL A 353 11.90 5.62 4.01
CA VAL A 353 11.85 5.42 5.46
C VAL A 353 11.65 3.93 5.69
N PRO A 354 12.48 3.26 6.52
CA PRO A 354 12.24 1.85 6.82
C PRO A 354 11.00 1.73 7.70
N ILE A 355 9.99 0.96 7.23
CA ILE A 355 8.69 0.85 7.90
C ILE A 355 8.36 -0.61 8.16
N VAL A 356 7.89 -0.88 9.39
CA VAL A 356 7.30 -2.16 9.81
C VAL A 356 5.79 -1.96 9.96
N TYR A 357 5.00 -2.88 9.42
CA TYR A 357 3.55 -2.88 9.59
C TYR A 357 3.15 -3.04 11.04
N ASP A 358 2.29 -2.16 11.54
CA ASP A 358 1.75 -2.20 12.91
C ASP A 358 0.29 -1.69 12.89
N GLU A 359 -0.63 -2.59 12.59
CA GLU A 359 -2.03 -2.26 12.37
C GLU A 359 -2.85 -2.42 13.66
N PRO A 360 -3.52 -1.35 14.11
CA PRO A 360 -4.45 -1.43 15.23
C PRO A 360 -5.58 -2.40 14.95
N GLY A 361 -5.75 -3.41 15.82
CA GLY A 361 -6.83 -4.38 15.68
C GLY A 361 -6.53 -5.59 14.78
N ALA A 362 -5.30 -5.71 14.28
CA ALA A 362 -4.82 -6.93 13.63
C ALA A 362 -4.96 -8.18 14.53
N ALA A 363 -4.86 -9.36 13.93
CA ALA A 363 -4.98 -10.61 14.66
C ALA A 363 -3.94 -10.75 15.77
N ALA A 364 -4.28 -11.52 16.80
CA ALA A 364 -3.35 -11.83 17.88
C ALA A 364 -2.09 -12.49 17.31
N GLY A 365 -0.92 -11.94 17.61
CA GLY A 365 0.36 -12.37 17.04
C GLY A 365 1.00 -11.38 16.09
N SER A 366 0.21 -10.52 15.41
CA SER A 366 0.76 -9.52 14.50
C SER A 366 1.74 -8.56 15.19
N SER A 367 1.43 -8.09 16.39
CA SER A 367 2.34 -7.26 17.18
C SER A 367 3.66 -7.95 17.53
N LYS A 368 3.64 -9.26 17.76
CA LYS A 368 4.87 -10.02 18.02
C LYS A 368 5.75 -10.10 16.77
N ILE A 369 5.14 -10.22 15.59
CA ILE A 369 5.84 -10.18 14.31
C ILE A 369 6.47 -8.79 14.12
N ALA A 370 5.71 -7.73 14.34
CA ALA A 370 6.21 -6.35 14.27
C ALA A 370 7.37 -6.11 15.25
N ASP A 371 7.24 -6.54 16.52
CA ASP A 371 8.28 -6.43 17.53
C ASP A 371 9.58 -7.15 17.11
N PHE A 372 9.44 -8.35 16.54
CA PHE A 372 10.58 -9.13 16.04
C PHE A 372 11.28 -8.42 14.87
N LEU A 373 10.52 -7.94 13.88
CA LEU A 373 11.06 -7.23 12.73
C LEU A 373 11.80 -5.95 13.14
N VAL A 374 11.22 -5.17 14.06
CA VAL A 374 11.88 -3.98 14.63
C VAL A 374 13.18 -4.36 15.31
N ALA A 375 13.16 -5.35 16.21
CA ALA A 375 14.35 -5.77 16.96
C ALA A 375 15.46 -6.30 16.03
N TYR A 376 15.09 -7.04 14.98
CA TYR A 376 16.04 -7.51 13.99
C TYR A 376 16.68 -6.35 13.23
N LEU A 377 15.89 -5.45 12.67
CA LEU A 377 16.38 -4.30 11.90
C LEU A 377 17.27 -3.39 12.75
N GLU A 378 16.89 -3.11 14.00
CA GLU A 378 17.73 -2.37 14.95
C GLU A 378 19.07 -3.08 15.22
N SER A 379 19.08 -4.41 15.30
CA SER A 379 20.30 -5.20 15.54
C SER A 379 21.31 -5.09 14.40
N VAL A 380 20.86 -4.80 13.18
CA VAL A 380 21.70 -4.60 12.00
C VAL A 380 21.89 -3.12 11.65
N GLY A 381 21.47 -2.21 12.55
CA GLY A 381 21.72 -0.77 12.44
C GLY A 381 20.67 -0.01 11.61
N VAL A 382 19.52 -0.63 11.31
CA VAL A 382 18.38 0.00 10.65
C VAL A 382 17.29 0.23 11.71
N ALA A 383 17.00 1.49 12.05
CA ALA A 383 15.94 1.82 13.03
C ALA A 383 14.63 2.08 12.27
N PRO A 384 13.67 1.15 12.26
CA PRO A 384 12.43 1.33 11.49
C PRO A 384 11.40 2.16 12.26
N GLU A 385 10.51 2.81 11.52
CA GLU A 385 9.25 3.34 12.03
C GLU A 385 8.16 2.26 11.97
N ARG A 386 7.09 2.44 12.76
CA ARG A 386 5.88 1.60 12.70
C ARG A 386 4.77 2.39 12.02
N MET A 387 4.04 1.73 11.13
CA MET A 387 2.96 2.37 10.40
C MET A 387 1.76 1.43 10.23
N ASP A 388 0.57 2.01 10.40
CA ASP A 388 -0.69 1.43 9.97
C ASP A 388 -0.90 1.76 8.49
N LEU A 389 -0.90 0.75 7.63
CA LEU A 389 -1.13 0.92 6.19
C LEU A 389 -2.63 0.92 5.82
N GLY A 390 -3.52 0.75 6.80
CA GLY A 390 -4.95 0.84 6.60
C GLY A 390 -5.50 -0.15 5.56
N GLY A 391 -4.83 -1.29 5.38
CA GLY A 391 -5.22 -2.27 4.36
C GLY A 391 -4.82 -1.87 2.93
N GLY A 392 -3.80 -1.05 2.77
CA GLY A 392 -3.33 -0.54 1.48
C GLY A 392 -2.48 -1.52 0.66
N SER A 393 -2.46 -2.83 0.98
CA SER A 393 -1.79 -3.89 0.21
C SER A 393 -2.37 -5.28 0.56
N ASP A 394 -1.86 -6.35 -0.03
CA ASP A 394 -2.39 -7.73 0.01
C ASP A 394 -2.56 -8.36 1.40
N HIS A 395 -1.98 -7.80 2.45
CA HIS A 395 -2.21 -8.26 3.83
C HIS A 395 -3.65 -8.01 4.33
N TYR A 396 -4.40 -7.12 3.67
CA TYR A 396 -5.75 -6.72 4.08
C TYR A 396 -6.69 -7.91 4.30
N PHE A 397 -6.83 -8.78 3.30
CA PHE A 397 -7.76 -9.92 3.40
C PHE A 397 -7.31 -10.95 4.45
N PHE A 398 -6.01 -11.10 4.68
CA PHE A 398 -5.49 -11.95 5.75
C PHE A 398 -5.80 -11.37 7.14
N THR A 399 -5.68 -10.05 7.29
CA THR A 399 -6.07 -9.34 8.52
C THR A 399 -7.56 -9.51 8.81
N GLU A 400 -8.42 -9.33 7.80
CA GLU A 400 -9.86 -9.55 7.92
C GLU A 400 -10.21 -11.02 8.25
N ALA A 401 -9.46 -11.97 7.70
CA ALA A 401 -9.59 -13.40 8.00
C ALA A 401 -9.03 -13.78 9.38
N ARG A 402 -8.50 -12.81 10.16
CA ARG A 402 -7.91 -13.01 11.50
C ARG A 402 -6.67 -13.89 11.49
N ILE A 403 -5.94 -13.95 10.39
CA ILE A 403 -4.61 -14.54 10.29
C ILE A 403 -3.60 -13.49 10.81
N PRO A 404 -2.63 -13.87 11.66
CA PRO A 404 -1.57 -12.93 12.05
C PRO A 404 -0.82 -12.39 10.83
N THR A 405 -0.69 -11.07 10.73
CA THR A 405 -0.02 -10.39 9.61
C THR A 405 1.19 -9.61 10.08
N GLY A 406 2.12 -9.39 9.20
CA GLY A 406 3.25 -8.49 9.33
C GLY A 406 3.77 -8.10 7.95
N GLY A 407 4.70 -7.17 7.89
CA GLY A 407 5.27 -6.75 6.62
C GLY A 407 6.28 -5.62 6.75
N LEU A 408 6.88 -5.29 5.63
CA LEU A 408 7.90 -4.25 5.49
C LEU A 408 7.55 -3.37 4.30
N PHE A 409 7.86 -2.07 4.43
CA PHE A 409 7.57 -1.05 3.44
C PHE A 409 8.64 0.04 3.46
N SER A 410 8.90 0.70 2.36
CA SER A 410 9.91 1.76 2.26
C SER A 410 9.36 3.14 1.96
N GLY A 411 8.03 3.27 1.87
CA GLY A 411 7.32 4.51 1.56
C GLY A 411 7.01 4.69 0.08
N ALA A 412 5.91 5.35 -0.23
CA ALA A 412 5.44 5.67 -1.58
C ALA A 412 5.36 7.19 -1.78
N THR A 413 4.15 7.75 -1.79
CA THR A 413 3.93 9.20 -2.01
C THR A 413 3.99 10.03 -0.72
N GLU A 414 4.22 9.40 0.43
CA GLU A 414 4.38 10.10 1.70
C GLU A 414 5.56 11.06 1.61
N ILE A 415 5.34 12.29 2.10
CA ILE A 415 6.36 13.32 2.08
C ILE A 415 7.29 13.14 3.26
N LYS A 416 8.57 12.94 2.97
CA LYS A 416 9.61 12.76 3.98
C LYS A 416 9.76 14.02 4.83
N THR A 417 9.72 13.87 6.15
CA THR A 417 9.91 14.97 7.09
C THR A 417 11.39 15.31 7.29
N ASP A 418 11.69 16.52 7.84
CA ASP A 418 13.06 16.90 8.23
C ASP A 418 13.66 15.87 9.21
N ALA A 419 12.89 15.41 10.19
CA ALA A 419 13.35 14.43 11.17
C ALA A 419 13.69 13.07 10.54
N GLN A 420 12.90 12.63 9.55
CA GLN A 420 13.18 11.41 8.80
C GLN A 420 14.40 11.55 7.88
N ALA A 421 14.60 12.74 7.28
CA ALA A 421 15.80 13.00 6.49
C ALA A 421 17.06 13.03 7.38
N ASP A 422 16.98 13.58 8.58
CA ASP A 422 18.07 13.55 9.56
C ASP A 422 18.40 12.10 10.01
N ALA A 423 17.39 11.24 10.16
CA ALA A 423 17.54 9.87 10.62
C ALA A 423 18.01 8.90 9.51
N TYR A 424 17.46 9.00 8.31
CA TYR A 424 17.63 8.03 7.23
C TYR A 424 18.35 8.59 6.00
N GLY A 425 18.73 9.86 6.01
CA GLY A 425 19.25 10.56 4.82
C GLY A 425 18.14 10.87 3.81
N GLY A 426 18.54 11.20 2.59
CA GLY A 426 17.60 11.60 1.53
C GLY A 426 17.16 13.07 1.64
N THR A 427 16.02 13.41 1.05
CA THR A 427 15.54 14.80 0.91
C THR A 427 14.20 14.97 1.63
N ALA A 428 14.17 15.88 2.61
CA ALA A 428 12.92 16.31 3.25
C ALA A 428 12.07 17.14 2.27
N GLY A 429 10.76 17.05 2.42
CA GLY A 429 9.80 17.76 1.56
C GLY A 429 9.56 17.09 0.20
N GLU A 430 10.22 15.98 -0.09
CA GLU A 430 10.00 15.17 -1.29
C GLU A 430 9.30 13.85 -0.93
N ALA A 431 8.63 13.25 -1.91
CA ALA A 431 8.02 11.93 -1.74
C ALA A 431 9.09 10.87 -1.45
N MET A 432 8.72 9.84 -0.69
CA MET A 432 9.60 8.69 -0.43
C MET A 432 9.92 7.94 -1.72
N ASP A 433 8.95 7.80 -2.62
CA ASP A 433 9.15 7.39 -4.00
C ASP A 433 8.43 8.33 -4.98
N ALA A 434 9.20 9.24 -5.60
CA ALA A 434 8.66 10.17 -6.59
C ALA A 434 8.24 9.47 -7.90
N CYS A 435 8.73 8.24 -8.13
CA CYS A 435 8.39 7.44 -9.32
C CYS A 435 7.26 6.42 -9.10
N TYR A 436 6.67 6.40 -7.90
CA TYR A 436 5.51 5.56 -7.60
C TYR A 436 4.41 5.73 -8.65
N HIS A 437 3.97 4.63 -9.28
CA HIS A 437 2.97 4.60 -10.36
C HIS A 437 3.33 5.44 -11.60
N LEU A 438 4.63 5.55 -11.93
CA LEU A 438 5.12 6.28 -13.11
C LEU A 438 6.10 5.44 -13.92
N ALA A 439 6.32 5.87 -15.17
CA ALA A 439 7.28 5.24 -16.09
C ALA A 439 8.74 5.27 -15.61
N CYS A 440 9.08 6.10 -14.65
CA CYS A 440 10.42 6.18 -14.08
C CYS A 440 10.68 5.18 -12.94
N ASP A 441 9.72 4.32 -12.56
CA ASP A 441 9.92 3.23 -11.61
C ASP A 441 10.73 2.10 -12.24
N THR A 442 12.06 2.22 -12.21
CA THR A 442 13.03 1.34 -12.89
C THR A 442 14.06 0.80 -11.92
N VAL A 443 14.85 -0.20 -12.38
CA VAL A 443 15.88 -0.87 -11.57
C VAL A 443 16.89 0.10 -10.95
N GLU A 444 17.24 1.19 -11.66
CA GLU A 444 18.22 2.19 -11.23
C GLU A 444 17.72 3.01 -10.03
N ARG A 445 16.43 3.01 -9.78
CA ARG A 445 15.80 3.74 -8.68
C ARG A 445 15.71 2.92 -7.40
N VAL A 446 15.79 1.59 -7.49
CA VAL A 446 15.61 0.71 -6.34
C VAL A 446 16.83 0.72 -5.42
N ASN A 447 16.62 0.97 -4.14
CA ASN A 447 17.64 0.87 -3.09
C ASN A 447 17.87 -0.61 -2.72
N LEU A 448 18.82 -1.25 -3.39
CA LEU A 448 19.12 -2.67 -3.23
C LEU A 448 19.63 -3.04 -1.83
N ASP A 449 20.31 -2.15 -1.14
CA ASP A 449 20.81 -2.40 0.21
C ASP A 449 19.67 -2.47 1.22
N LEU A 450 18.65 -1.63 1.05
CA LEU A 450 17.44 -1.68 1.86
C LEU A 450 16.62 -2.94 1.57
N VAL A 451 16.41 -3.27 0.28
CA VAL A 451 15.71 -4.51 -0.10
C VAL A 451 16.39 -5.73 0.51
N ALA A 452 17.73 -5.79 0.47
CA ALA A 452 18.49 -6.87 1.08
C ALA A 452 18.33 -6.93 2.61
N SER A 453 18.32 -5.77 3.28
CA SER A 453 18.09 -5.68 4.72
C SER A 453 16.71 -6.19 5.10
N PHE A 454 15.70 -5.81 4.33
CA PHE A 454 14.32 -6.26 4.51
C PHE A 454 14.14 -7.75 4.20
N ALA A 455 14.75 -8.25 3.13
CA ALA A 455 14.73 -9.68 2.80
C ALA A 455 15.37 -10.54 3.92
N ASN A 456 16.48 -10.09 4.51
CA ASN A 456 17.08 -10.77 5.65
C ASN A 456 16.20 -10.70 6.91
N ALA A 457 15.52 -9.59 7.18
CA ALA A 457 14.56 -9.48 8.28
C ALA A 457 13.37 -10.42 8.09
N ALA A 458 12.84 -10.50 6.87
CA ALA A 458 11.78 -11.41 6.47
C ALA A 458 12.20 -12.88 6.64
N LEU A 459 13.39 -13.24 6.20
CA LEU A 459 13.97 -14.57 6.40
C LEU A 459 14.09 -14.91 7.89
N ALA A 460 14.59 -13.97 8.70
CA ALA A 460 14.77 -14.18 10.13
C ALA A 460 13.44 -14.43 10.87
N VAL A 461 12.42 -13.59 10.65
CA VAL A 461 11.10 -13.78 11.29
C VAL A 461 10.42 -15.07 10.81
N THR A 462 10.58 -15.42 9.54
CA THR A 462 10.07 -16.68 8.97
C THR A 462 10.67 -17.88 9.67
N LEU A 463 11.99 -17.90 9.85
CA LEU A 463 12.69 -18.99 10.54
C LEU A 463 12.31 -19.05 12.02
N ALA A 464 12.16 -17.91 12.69
CA ALA A 464 11.75 -17.85 14.10
C ALA A 464 10.32 -18.42 14.30
N ILE A 465 9.38 -18.12 13.40
CA ILE A 465 8.02 -18.70 13.45
C ILE A 465 8.06 -20.20 13.12
N ALA A 466 8.69 -20.58 12.01
CA ALA A 466 8.77 -21.96 11.56
C ALA A 466 9.49 -22.88 12.56
N GLY A 467 10.53 -22.35 13.24
CA GLY A 467 11.29 -23.06 14.27
C GLY A 467 10.65 -23.06 15.66
N GLY A 468 9.54 -22.32 15.85
CA GLY A 468 8.86 -22.22 17.14
C GLY A 468 9.55 -21.29 18.16
N GLU A 469 10.54 -20.51 17.74
CA GLU A 469 11.20 -19.51 18.59
C GLU A 469 10.28 -18.28 18.79
N LEU A 470 9.50 -17.93 17.78
CA LEU A 470 8.44 -16.94 17.86
C LEU A 470 7.07 -17.67 17.87
N GLU A 471 6.57 -17.94 19.06
CA GLU A 471 5.26 -18.57 19.23
C GLU A 471 4.13 -17.58 18.92
N LEU A 472 3.34 -17.91 17.91
CA LEU A 472 2.10 -17.20 17.54
C LEU A 472 0.88 -17.99 18.09
N PRO A 473 -0.20 -17.30 18.48
CA PRO A 473 -1.40 -17.92 19.06
C PRO A 473 -2.14 -18.85 18.07
#